data_5441c80bc0346a366ca6c462aa8589c7
#
_entry.id   5441c80bc0346a366ca6c462aa8589c7
#
_cell.length_a   1.000
_cell.length_b   1.000
_cell.length_c   1.000
_cell.angle_alpha   90.00
_cell.angle_beta   90.00
_cell.angle_gamma   90.00
#
_symmetry.space_group_name_H-M   'P 1'
#
loop_
_entity.id
_entity.type
_entity.pdbx_description
1 polymer ?
#
loop_
_entity_poly.entity_id
_entity_poly.type
_entity_poly.pdbx_seq_one_letter_code
_entity_poly.pdbx_strand_id
1 'polypeptide(L)'
;RLSVDIEVEFDPGRFPDPKLAEKRVTAIGLKGTDDFDQIFVLKTEGTDKGNNELNDNIKVTFYDLDKEKEMIADAFKIIEEFPFIVTYNGDEFDLPYLYNRAERLGISNDNNPLYMMRDSATLKHGVHIDLYRTLSNRSFQIYAFSQSYTDFSLNSVSKALLGKEKIDYGLDFDKLSLYQTANYCYNDAQLTYELTSFNSDLLMNLLVIIARIGRMPIDDIARMGVSQWIRSLLYYEHRKRNSLIPKREELQKRTEGVMSDAVIKDKKYRGGLVVEPKEGIHFKVVVMDFASLYPSIIK
;
A
#
# COMPACT_ATOMS: atom_id res chain seq x y z
N ARG A 1 14.04 5.69 -4.08
CA ARG A 1 13.06 4.76 -3.45
C ARG A 1 13.49 3.32 -3.65
N LEU A 2 13.13 2.47 -2.73
CA LEU A 2 13.38 1.04 -2.77
C LEU A 2 12.06 0.30 -2.56
N SER A 3 11.74 -0.65 -3.43
CA SER A 3 10.69 -1.64 -3.21
C SER A 3 11.28 -2.85 -2.49
N VAL A 4 10.53 -3.38 -1.53
CA VAL A 4 10.91 -4.55 -0.72
C VAL A 4 9.76 -5.54 -0.75
N ASP A 5 10.09 -6.80 -0.98
CA ASP A 5 9.20 -7.94 -0.90
C ASP A 5 9.91 -9.10 -0.23
N ILE A 6 9.22 -9.94 0.52
CA ILE A 6 9.81 -11.10 1.20
C ILE A 6 9.04 -12.38 0.92
N GLU A 7 9.79 -13.48 0.90
CA GLU A 7 9.21 -14.83 0.95
C GLU A 7 9.63 -15.53 2.22
N VAL A 8 8.73 -16.33 2.76
CA VAL A 8 8.94 -17.05 4.02
C VAL A 8 8.57 -18.52 3.88
N GLU A 9 9.23 -19.38 4.63
CA GLU A 9 8.81 -20.78 4.76
C GLU A 9 7.40 -20.84 5.34
N PHE A 10 6.56 -21.75 4.84
CA PHE A 10 5.26 -22.01 5.43
C PHE A 10 4.92 -23.50 5.45
N ASP A 11 4.06 -23.88 6.36
CA ASP A 11 3.51 -25.23 6.40
C ASP A 11 2.25 -25.29 5.53
N PRO A 12 2.04 -26.34 4.73
CA PRO A 12 0.87 -26.49 3.91
C PRO A 12 -0.43 -26.27 4.70
N GLY A 13 -1.25 -25.30 4.22
CA GLY A 13 -2.53 -24.95 4.85
C GLY A 13 -2.47 -24.01 6.05
N ARG A 14 -1.28 -23.54 6.46
CA ARG A 14 -1.14 -22.54 7.54
C ARG A 14 -0.35 -21.34 7.05
N PHE A 15 -1.02 -20.20 6.88
CA PHE A 15 -0.35 -18.96 6.50
C PHE A 15 0.55 -18.47 7.66
N PRO A 16 1.79 -18.03 7.39
CA PRO A 16 2.71 -17.56 8.41
C PRO A 16 2.17 -16.32 9.14
N ASP A 17 2.22 -16.36 10.47
CA ASP A 17 1.80 -15.22 11.29
C ASP A 17 2.96 -14.21 11.43
N PRO A 18 2.82 -12.98 10.92
CA PRO A 18 3.88 -11.98 10.99
C PRO A 18 4.20 -11.52 12.43
N LYS A 19 3.26 -11.68 13.37
CA LYS A 19 3.52 -11.37 14.80
C LYS A 19 4.39 -12.41 15.47
N LEU A 20 4.22 -13.66 15.08
CA LEU A 20 5.02 -14.75 15.62
C LEU A 20 6.35 -14.90 14.86
N ALA A 21 6.38 -14.69 13.55
CA ALA A 21 7.53 -14.82 12.66
C ALA A 21 8.37 -16.07 12.95
N GLU A 22 7.68 -17.22 13.09
CA GLU A 22 8.32 -18.50 13.51
C GLU A 22 9.17 -19.10 12.39
N LYS A 23 8.75 -18.91 11.16
CA LYS A 23 9.38 -19.49 9.98
C LYS A 23 10.51 -18.61 9.46
N ARG A 24 11.43 -19.21 8.68
CA ARG A 24 12.56 -18.49 8.11
C ARG A 24 12.10 -17.60 6.95
N VAL A 25 12.78 -16.47 6.79
CA VAL A 25 12.74 -15.68 5.57
C VAL A 25 13.62 -16.39 4.53
N THR A 26 13.03 -16.78 3.42
CA THR A 26 13.70 -17.55 2.35
C THR A 26 14.23 -16.68 1.23
N ALA A 27 13.58 -15.54 0.97
CA ALA A 27 14.07 -14.56 0.00
C ALA A 27 13.69 -13.14 0.41
N ILE A 28 14.49 -12.16 -0.02
CA ILE A 28 14.25 -10.73 0.14
C ILE A 28 14.56 -10.06 -1.19
N GLY A 29 13.51 -9.62 -1.90
CA GLY A 29 13.59 -8.91 -3.17
C GLY A 29 13.74 -7.40 -2.96
N LEU A 30 14.70 -6.79 -3.62
CA LEU A 30 15.06 -5.38 -3.48
C LEU A 30 15.21 -4.73 -4.86
N LYS A 31 14.25 -3.88 -5.23
CA LYS A 31 14.29 -3.10 -6.47
C LYS A 31 14.29 -1.61 -6.18
N GLY A 32 15.33 -0.90 -6.57
CA GLY A 32 15.50 0.52 -6.26
C GLY A 32 15.63 1.41 -7.49
N THR A 33 15.74 2.73 -7.23
CA THR A 33 16.19 3.73 -8.20
C THR A 33 17.65 3.50 -8.57
N ASP A 34 18.09 4.11 -9.68
CA ASP A 34 19.47 4.08 -10.17
C ASP A 34 19.97 2.66 -10.49
N ASP A 35 19.10 1.85 -11.10
CA ASP A 35 19.35 0.47 -11.51
C ASP A 35 19.83 -0.43 -10.35
N PHE A 36 19.30 -0.15 -9.15
CA PHE A 36 19.56 -0.99 -7.98
C PHE A 36 18.64 -2.22 -8.00
N ASP A 37 19.24 -3.38 -8.26
CA ASP A 37 18.56 -4.66 -8.42
C ASP A 37 19.28 -5.74 -7.62
N GLN A 38 18.71 -6.15 -6.49
CA GLN A 38 19.28 -7.21 -5.65
C GLN A 38 18.21 -8.17 -5.16
N ILE A 39 18.63 -9.43 -5.00
CA ILE A 39 17.83 -10.47 -4.36
C ILE A 39 18.72 -11.28 -3.42
N PHE A 40 18.26 -11.45 -2.20
CA PHE A 40 18.87 -12.31 -1.20
C PHE A 40 18.06 -13.59 -1.09
N VAL A 41 18.73 -14.73 -1.09
CA VAL A 41 18.10 -16.04 -1.04
C VAL A 41 18.80 -16.90 0.01
N LEU A 42 18.01 -17.45 0.93
CA LEU A 42 18.45 -18.42 1.91
C LEU A 42 18.44 -19.81 1.29
N LYS A 43 19.57 -20.52 1.31
CA LYS A 43 19.64 -21.91 0.86
C LYS A 43 18.88 -22.79 1.86
N THR A 44 17.85 -23.47 1.39
CA THR A 44 17.07 -24.43 2.18
C THR A 44 17.56 -25.85 1.92
N GLU A 45 17.45 -26.74 2.92
CA GLU A 45 17.93 -28.13 2.81
C GLU A 45 17.14 -28.88 1.75
N GLY A 46 17.86 -29.57 0.86
CA GLY A 46 17.25 -30.42 -0.18
C GLY A 46 16.67 -29.67 -1.38
N THR A 47 16.73 -28.34 -1.40
CA THR A 47 16.23 -27.55 -2.53
C THR A 47 17.28 -27.45 -3.63
N ASP A 48 16.90 -27.81 -4.86
CA ASP A 48 17.74 -27.66 -6.03
C ASP A 48 17.98 -26.18 -6.32
N LYS A 49 19.19 -25.85 -6.79
CA LYS A 49 19.52 -24.48 -7.18
C LYS A 49 18.70 -24.00 -8.36
N GLY A 50 18.40 -24.90 -9.29
CA GLY A 50 17.69 -24.60 -10.53
C GLY A 50 18.52 -23.80 -11.54
N ASN A 51 17.87 -23.39 -12.63
CA ASN A 51 18.46 -22.53 -13.64
C ASN A 51 18.26 -21.07 -13.31
N ASN A 52 19.25 -20.24 -13.59
CA ASN A 52 19.12 -18.78 -13.45
C ASN A 52 18.24 -18.24 -14.59
N GLU A 53 17.06 -17.77 -14.25
CA GLU A 53 16.11 -17.11 -15.17
C GLU A 53 16.09 -15.60 -15.01
N LEU A 54 16.87 -15.07 -14.03
CA LEU A 54 16.98 -13.64 -13.77
C LEU A 54 17.93 -12.98 -14.80
N ASN A 55 17.66 -11.73 -15.09
CA ASN A 55 18.55 -10.91 -15.93
C ASN A 55 19.94 -10.75 -15.27
N ASP A 56 20.98 -10.70 -16.09
CA ASP A 56 22.38 -10.59 -15.64
C ASP A 56 22.66 -9.35 -14.77
N ASN A 57 21.84 -8.32 -14.89
CA ASN A 57 21.95 -7.09 -14.09
C ASN A 57 21.47 -7.25 -12.64
N ILE A 58 20.75 -8.33 -12.32
CA ILE A 58 20.21 -8.56 -10.99
C ILE A 58 21.26 -9.28 -10.15
N LYS A 59 21.68 -8.64 -9.07
CA LYS A 59 22.65 -9.23 -8.14
C LYS A 59 21.96 -10.23 -7.22
N VAL A 60 22.20 -11.52 -7.45
CA VAL A 60 21.71 -12.60 -6.59
C VAL A 60 22.77 -12.95 -5.54
N THR A 61 22.41 -12.91 -4.27
CA THR A 61 23.26 -13.30 -3.15
C THR A 61 22.64 -14.47 -2.40
N PHE A 62 23.35 -15.59 -2.35
CA PHE A 62 22.90 -16.78 -1.63
C PHE A 62 23.55 -16.84 -0.25
N TYR A 63 22.73 -17.03 0.79
CA TYR A 63 23.13 -17.24 2.16
C TYR A 63 22.96 -18.70 2.56
N ASP A 64 23.87 -19.25 3.34
CA ASP A 64 23.72 -20.58 3.89
C ASP A 64 22.64 -20.58 4.98
N LEU A 65 22.05 -21.73 5.27
CA LEU A 65 20.87 -21.87 6.12
C LEU A 65 21.02 -21.27 7.53
N ASP A 66 22.24 -21.32 8.08
CA ASP A 66 22.61 -20.76 9.38
C ASP A 66 22.87 -19.26 9.35
N LYS A 67 22.84 -18.63 8.16
CA LYS A 67 23.14 -17.21 7.92
C LYS A 67 21.91 -16.32 7.67
N GLU A 68 20.72 -16.77 8.03
CA GLU A 68 19.50 -15.96 7.91
C GLU A 68 19.63 -14.61 8.62
N LYS A 69 20.26 -14.61 9.80
CA LYS A 69 20.52 -13.37 10.54
C LYS A 69 21.36 -12.37 9.76
N GLU A 70 22.41 -12.84 9.08
CA GLU A 70 23.27 -12.01 8.24
C GLU A 70 22.49 -11.46 7.04
N MET A 71 21.70 -12.31 6.38
CA MET A 71 20.84 -11.93 5.26
C MET A 71 19.89 -10.78 5.62
N ILE A 72 19.16 -10.90 6.74
CA ILE A 72 18.23 -9.85 7.18
C ILE A 72 19.01 -8.58 7.59
N ALA A 73 20.14 -8.72 8.27
CA ALA A 73 20.96 -7.56 8.65
C ALA A 73 21.52 -6.81 7.44
N ASP A 74 21.89 -7.50 6.38
CA ASP A 74 22.35 -6.88 5.13
C ASP A 74 21.20 -6.20 4.38
N ALA A 75 19.99 -6.80 4.37
CA ALA A 75 18.78 -6.14 3.85
C ALA A 75 18.47 -4.86 4.63
N PHE A 76 18.58 -4.88 5.94
CA PHE A 76 18.33 -3.70 6.78
C PHE A 76 19.28 -2.54 6.49
N LYS A 77 20.57 -2.82 6.25
CA LYS A 77 21.55 -1.79 5.83
C LYS A 77 21.13 -1.13 4.52
N ILE A 78 20.65 -1.93 3.55
CA ILE A 78 20.17 -1.39 2.28
C ILE A 78 18.90 -0.55 2.48
N ILE A 79 17.96 -1.01 3.30
CA ILE A 79 16.74 -0.27 3.61
C ILE A 79 17.05 1.11 4.20
N GLU A 80 18.08 1.23 5.06
CA GLU A 80 18.52 2.49 5.65
C GLU A 80 19.12 3.49 4.64
N GLU A 81 19.63 3.02 3.50
CA GLU A 81 20.20 3.88 2.46
C GLU A 81 19.13 4.61 1.64
N PHE A 82 17.87 4.14 1.67
CA PHE A 82 16.80 4.70 0.86
C PHE A 82 15.80 5.50 1.69
N PRO A 83 15.53 6.76 1.31
CA PRO A 83 14.57 7.61 2.05
C PRO A 83 13.10 7.18 1.88
N PHE A 84 12.78 6.42 0.85
CA PHE A 84 11.44 5.88 0.59
C PHE A 84 11.50 4.38 0.41
N ILE A 85 10.78 3.66 1.26
CA ILE A 85 10.54 2.23 1.13
C ILE A 85 9.11 2.01 0.66
N VAL A 86 8.94 1.16 -0.33
CA VAL A 86 7.64 0.84 -0.93
C VAL A 86 7.42 -0.66 -0.80
N THR A 87 6.23 -1.05 -0.39
CA THR A 87 5.81 -2.45 -0.31
C THR A 87 4.41 -2.64 -0.88
N TYR A 88 4.01 -3.87 -1.09
CA TYR A 88 2.63 -4.21 -1.42
C TYR A 88 2.02 -5.06 -0.31
N ASN A 89 1.17 -4.47 0.53
CA ASN A 89 0.64 -5.06 1.77
C ASN A 89 1.69 -5.27 2.88
N GLY A 90 2.81 -4.58 2.80
CA GLY A 90 3.90 -4.72 3.76
C GLY A 90 3.61 -4.15 5.15
N ASP A 91 2.59 -3.29 5.31
CA ASP A 91 2.08 -2.86 6.62
C ASP A 91 1.57 -4.05 7.44
N GLU A 92 0.97 -5.06 6.79
CA GLU A 92 0.37 -6.21 7.45
C GLU A 92 1.25 -7.45 7.44
N PHE A 93 2.21 -7.55 6.52
CA PHE A 93 3.02 -8.76 6.40
C PHE A 93 4.54 -8.49 6.42
N ASP A 94 5.13 -7.93 5.37
CA ASP A 94 6.57 -7.91 5.16
C ASP A 94 7.33 -7.23 6.31
N LEU A 95 6.95 -6.00 6.65
CA LEU A 95 7.69 -5.24 7.66
C LEU A 95 7.48 -5.78 9.08
N PRO A 96 6.27 -6.13 9.54
CA PRO A 96 6.08 -6.81 10.80
C PRO A 96 6.81 -8.15 10.89
N TYR A 97 6.82 -8.92 9.78
CA TYR A 97 7.52 -10.18 9.74
C TYR A 97 9.03 -10.00 9.91
N LEU A 98 9.63 -9.12 9.12
CA LEU A 98 11.06 -8.80 9.23
C LEU A 98 11.43 -8.27 10.62
N TYR A 99 10.60 -7.40 11.19
CA TYR A 99 10.83 -6.87 12.54
C TYR A 99 10.88 -7.99 13.59
N ASN A 100 9.81 -8.80 13.66
CA ASN A 100 9.69 -9.85 14.65
C ASN A 100 10.69 -10.99 14.40
N ARG A 101 11.01 -11.28 13.16
CA ARG A 101 12.03 -12.28 12.81
C ARG A 101 13.44 -11.83 13.24
N ALA A 102 13.75 -10.56 13.02
CA ALA A 102 15.00 -9.96 13.47
C ALA A 102 15.17 -10.03 14.99
N GLU A 103 14.10 -9.76 15.76
CA GLU A 103 14.13 -9.93 17.22
C GLU A 103 14.42 -11.39 17.61
N ARG A 104 13.74 -12.36 16.98
CA ARG A 104 13.98 -13.80 17.24
C ARG A 104 15.42 -14.24 16.94
N LEU A 105 16.02 -13.66 15.92
CA LEU A 105 17.41 -13.95 15.54
C LEU A 105 18.42 -13.15 16.38
N GLY A 106 17.95 -12.32 17.31
CA GLY A 106 18.81 -11.50 18.17
C GLY A 106 19.58 -10.41 17.38
N ILE A 107 18.95 -9.81 16.36
CA ILE A 107 19.40 -8.56 15.75
C ILE A 107 19.06 -7.45 16.74
N SER A 108 20.02 -6.62 17.11
CA SER A 108 19.81 -5.53 18.05
C SER A 108 18.82 -4.50 17.47
N ASN A 109 18.06 -3.86 18.34
CA ASN A 109 17.14 -2.82 17.93
C ASN A 109 17.85 -1.65 17.21
N ASP A 110 19.10 -1.36 17.56
CA ASP A 110 19.90 -0.31 16.90
C ASP A 110 20.22 -0.64 15.44
N ASN A 111 20.32 -1.93 15.11
CA ASN A 111 20.59 -2.43 13.76
C ASN A 111 19.30 -2.81 12.98
N ASN A 112 18.15 -2.56 13.55
CA ASN A 112 16.86 -2.78 12.91
C ASN A 112 16.26 -1.42 12.50
N PRO A 113 16.11 -1.11 11.21
CA PRO A 113 15.57 0.17 10.75
C PRO A 113 14.06 0.30 10.97
N LEU A 114 13.41 -0.79 11.36
CA LEU A 114 11.97 -0.85 11.55
C LEU A 114 11.58 -0.47 12.98
N TYR A 115 10.39 0.07 13.12
CA TYR A 115 9.75 0.38 14.38
C TYR A 115 8.32 -0.16 14.38
N MET A 116 7.96 -0.95 15.40
CA MET A 116 6.60 -1.46 15.55
C MET A 116 5.67 -0.42 16.13
N MET A 117 4.60 -0.13 15.40
CA MET A 117 3.40 0.53 15.89
C MET A 117 2.43 -0.54 16.45
N ARG A 118 1.22 -0.13 16.84
CA ARG A 118 0.24 -1.05 17.43
C ARG A 118 -0.08 -2.25 16.53
N ASP A 119 -0.30 -2.01 15.23
CA ASP A 119 -0.77 -3.02 14.27
C ASP A 119 0.01 -2.99 12.94
N SER A 120 1.10 -2.24 12.85
CA SER A 120 1.94 -2.11 11.65
C SER A 120 3.38 -1.81 12.02
N ALA A 121 4.31 -2.08 11.12
CA ALA A 121 5.68 -1.61 11.24
C ALA A 121 5.91 -0.40 10.32
N THR A 122 6.78 0.51 10.75
CA THR A 122 7.22 1.65 9.96
C THR A 122 8.73 1.81 10.07
N LEU A 123 9.29 2.78 9.37
CA LEU A 123 10.72 3.06 9.41
C LEU A 123 11.07 3.99 10.58
N LYS A 124 12.21 3.79 11.20
CA LYS A 124 12.80 4.75 12.16
C LYS A 124 13.23 6.02 11.44
N HIS A 125 13.79 5.86 10.26
CA HIS A 125 14.26 6.94 9.39
C HIS A 125 13.73 6.69 7.98
N GLY A 126 13.11 7.70 7.38
CA GLY A 126 12.52 7.57 6.04
C GLY A 126 10.99 7.45 6.06
N VAL A 127 10.45 7.17 4.91
CA VAL A 127 9.00 7.10 4.66
C VAL A 127 8.65 5.73 4.09
N HIS A 128 7.68 5.05 4.69
CA HIS A 128 7.13 3.82 4.16
C HIS A 128 5.80 4.07 3.47
N ILE A 129 5.67 3.59 2.25
CA ILE A 129 4.44 3.66 1.44
C ILE A 129 3.97 2.24 1.13
N ASP A 130 2.83 1.86 1.69
CA ASP A 130 2.16 0.62 1.33
C ASP A 130 1.22 0.85 0.15
N LEU A 131 1.52 0.24 -0.99
CA LEU A 131 0.74 0.40 -2.22
C LEU A 131 -0.62 -0.27 -2.15
N TYR A 132 -0.77 -1.36 -1.41
CA TYR A 132 -2.09 -1.96 -1.20
C TYR A 132 -3.05 -0.96 -0.54
N ARG A 133 -2.60 -0.30 0.54
CA ARG A 133 -3.37 0.75 1.22
C ARG A 133 -3.68 1.93 0.30
N THR A 134 -2.68 2.36 -0.46
CA THR A 134 -2.81 3.48 -1.38
C THR A 134 -3.79 3.17 -2.52
N LEU A 135 -3.62 2.03 -3.19
CA LEU A 135 -4.39 1.68 -4.39
C LEU A 135 -5.78 1.13 -4.07
N SER A 136 -6.01 0.63 -2.85
CA SER A 136 -7.35 0.28 -2.37
C SER A 136 -8.19 1.51 -1.97
N ASN A 137 -7.59 2.69 -1.88
CA ASN A 137 -8.33 3.92 -1.65
C ASN A 137 -9.19 4.26 -2.88
N ARG A 138 -10.50 4.30 -2.69
CA ARG A 138 -11.48 4.56 -3.76
C ARG A 138 -11.21 5.85 -4.53
N SER A 139 -10.63 6.86 -3.90
CA SER A 139 -10.32 8.11 -4.59
C SER A 139 -9.23 7.94 -5.63
N PHE A 140 -8.19 7.16 -5.34
CA PHE A 140 -7.19 6.80 -6.36
C PHE A 140 -7.79 5.89 -7.41
N GLN A 141 -8.49 4.82 -7.02
CA GLN A 141 -9.10 3.87 -7.93
C GLN A 141 -10.03 4.55 -8.95
N ILE A 142 -10.92 5.44 -8.48
CA ILE A 142 -11.93 6.06 -9.34
C ILE A 142 -11.35 7.24 -10.11
N TYR A 143 -10.73 8.20 -9.42
CA TYR A 143 -10.38 9.48 -10.03
C TYR A 143 -9.01 9.50 -10.70
N ALA A 144 -8.05 8.72 -10.20
CA ALA A 144 -6.74 8.63 -10.84
C ALA A 144 -6.67 7.53 -11.90
N PHE A 145 -7.35 6.40 -11.66
CA PHE A 145 -7.22 5.19 -12.48
C PHE A 145 -8.52 4.73 -13.16
N SER A 146 -9.60 5.56 -13.14
CA SER A 146 -10.86 5.33 -13.87
C SER A 146 -11.48 3.94 -13.62
N GLN A 147 -11.33 3.39 -12.41
CA GLN A 147 -11.78 2.04 -12.03
C GLN A 147 -11.20 0.91 -12.91
N SER A 148 -9.99 1.07 -13.41
CA SER A 148 -9.36 0.08 -14.29
C SER A 148 -9.11 -1.28 -13.62
N TYR A 149 -9.16 -1.34 -12.30
CA TYR A 149 -9.09 -2.58 -11.50
C TYR A 149 -10.19 -2.60 -10.45
N THR A 150 -10.65 -3.79 -10.09
CA THR A 150 -11.68 -4.02 -9.03
C THR A 150 -11.18 -4.91 -7.91
N ASP A 151 -10.23 -5.78 -8.20
CA ASP A 151 -9.45 -6.53 -7.23
C ASP A 151 -8.13 -5.80 -6.93
N PHE A 152 -7.76 -5.76 -5.65
CA PHE A 152 -6.62 -5.00 -5.15
C PHE A 152 -5.36 -5.86 -4.94
N SER A 153 -5.33 -7.09 -5.45
CA SER A 153 -4.11 -7.91 -5.46
C SER A 153 -3.04 -7.25 -6.34
N LEU A 154 -1.76 -7.49 -6.00
CA LEU A 154 -0.63 -7.00 -6.82
C LEU A 154 -0.77 -7.42 -8.28
N ASN A 155 -1.18 -8.69 -8.51
CA ASN A 155 -1.36 -9.20 -9.86
C ASN A 155 -2.43 -8.43 -10.65
N SER A 156 -3.62 -8.24 -10.05
CA SER A 156 -4.73 -7.56 -10.73
C SER A 156 -4.42 -6.09 -11.02
N VAL A 157 -3.79 -5.41 -10.06
CA VAL A 157 -3.42 -3.99 -10.22
C VAL A 157 -2.30 -3.82 -11.23
N SER A 158 -1.25 -4.66 -11.19
CA SER A 158 -0.14 -4.62 -12.15
C SER A 158 -0.61 -4.94 -13.55
N LYS A 159 -1.49 -5.94 -13.72
CA LYS A 159 -2.10 -6.23 -15.02
C LYS A 159 -2.87 -5.05 -15.58
N ALA A 160 -3.67 -4.37 -14.74
CA ALA A 160 -4.49 -3.25 -15.16
C ALA A 160 -3.69 -1.97 -15.47
N LEU A 161 -2.66 -1.66 -14.68
CA LEU A 161 -1.92 -0.40 -14.78
C LEU A 161 -0.63 -0.50 -15.59
N LEU A 162 0.04 -1.66 -15.55
CA LEU A 162 1.34 -1.89 -16.20
C LEU A 162 1.22 -2.83 -17.41
N GLY A 163 0.12 -3.61 -17.54
CA GLY A 163 0.01 -4.69 -18.52
C GLY A 163 0.91 -5.88 -18.20
N LYS A 164 1.36 -6.02 -16.95
CA LYS A 164 2.26 -7.07 -16.47
C LYS A 164 1.58 -7.92 -15.40
N GLU A 165 1.96 -9.18 -15.32
CA GLU A 165 1.43 -10.14 -14.35
C GLU A 165 2.55 -10.70 -13.47
N LYS A 166 2.18 -11.22 -12.30
CA LYS A 166 3.08 -12.01 -11.44
C LYS A 166 3.52 -13.27 -12.17
N ILE A 167 4.71 -13.73 -11.85
CA ILE A 167 5.19 -15.02 -12.35
C ILE A 167 4.40 -16.13 -11.65
N ASP A 168 3.90 -17.07 -12.43
CA ASP A 168 3.23 -18.27 -11.92
C ASP A 168 3.96 -19.51 -12.50
N TYR A 169 4.60 -20.26 -11.64
CA TYR A 169 5.28 -21.49 -12.02
C TYR A 169 4.34 -22.71 -12.06
N GLY A 170 3.08 -22.57 -11.64
CA GLY A 170 2.13 -23.68 -11.54
C GLY A 170 2.56 -24.78 -10.56
N LEU A 171 3.47 -24.47 -9.64
CA LEU A 171 4.00 -25.34 -8.61
C LEU A 171 3.64 -24.80 -7.21
N ASP A 172 3.55 -25.70 -6.25
CA ASP A 172 3.49 -25.31 -4.85
C ASP A 172 4.81 -24.62 -4.47
N PHE A 173 4.73 -23.57 -3.65
CA PHE A 173 5.88 -22.71 -3.31
C PHE A 173 7.06 -23.48 -2.69
N ASP A 174 6.77 -24.53 -1.92
CA ASP A 174 7.76 -25.44 -1.30
C ASP A 174 8.53 -26.30 -2.30
N LYS A 175 8.07 -26.36 -3.56
CA LYS A 175 8.70 -27.12 -4.65
C LYS A 175 9.53 -26.26 -5.59
N LEU A 176 9.57 -24.96 -5.38
CA LEU A 176 10.36 -24.04 -6.21
C LEU A 176 11.85 -24.23 -5.95
N SER A 177 12.65 -24.17 -7.01
CA SER A 177 14.10 -24.10 -6.90
C SER A 177 14.53 -22.76 -6.31
N LEU A 178 15.79 -22.65 -5.85
CA LEU A 178 16.31 -21.40 -5.28
C LEU A 178 16.23 -20.23 -6.28
N TYR A 179 16.53 -20.46 -7.54
CA TYR A 179 16.39 -19.41 -8.56
C TYR A 179 14.94 -19.10 -8.90
N GLN A 180 14.01 -20.04 -8.85
CA GLN A 180 12.60 -19.77 -9.03
C GLN A 180 12.03 -18.95 -7.88
N THR A 181 12.40 -19.28 -6.63
CA THR A 181 12.06 -18.45 -5.45
C THR A 181 12.62 -17.05 -5.57
N ALA A 182 13.88 -16.94 -6.01
CA ALA A 182 14.50 -15.63 -6.26
C ALA A 182 13.74 -14.82 -7.30
N ASN A 183 13.42 -15.43 -8.45
CA ASN A 183 12.73 -14.76 -9.53
C ASN A 183 11.30 -14.36 -9.16
N TYR A 184 10.60 -15.21 -8.41
CA TYR A 184 9.26 -14.92 -7.89
C TYR A 184 9.26 -13.70 -6.97
N CYS A 185 10.06 -13.72 -5.91
CA CYS A 185 10.20 -12.62 -4.96
C CYS A 185 10.68 -11.32 -5.63
N TYR A 186 11.70 -11.40 -6.51
CA TYR A 186 12.17 -10.23 -7.23
C TYR A 186 11.11 -9.65 -8.18
N ASN A 187 10.34 -10.50 -8.85
CA ASN A 187 9.23 -10.04 -9.72
C ASN A 187 8.19 -9.23 -8.93
N ASP A 188 7.84 -9.66 -7.71
CA ASP A 188 6.89 -8.94 -6.87
C ASP A 188 7.45 -7.58 -6.43
N ALA A 189 8.73 -7.54 -6.02
CA ALA A 189 9.41 -6.28 -5.73
C ALA A 189 9.49 -5.37 -6.97
N GLN A 190 9.76 -5.93 -8.16
CA GLN A 190 9.82 -5.19 -9.41
C GLN A 190 8.46 -4.60 -9.78
N LEU A 191 7.39 -5.41 -9.77
CA LEU A 191 6.03 -4.92 -10.05
C LEU A 191 5.63 -3.81 -9.09
N THR A 192 5.93 -3.97 -7.81
CA THR A 192 5.68 -2.97 -6.77
C THR A 192 6.44 -1.67 -7.05
N TYR A 193 7.72 -1.74 -7.44
CA TYR A 193 8.50 -0.57 -7.85
C TYR A 193 7.91 0.10 -9.09
N GLU A 194 7.58 -0.67 -10.12
CA GLU A 194 7.05 -0.17 -11.39
C GLU A 194 5.72 0.54 -11.21
N LEU A 195 4.85 0.10 -10.28
CA LEU A 195 3.63 0.81 -9.90
C LEU A 195 3.89 2.22 -9.34
N THR A 196 5.08 2.50 -8.86
CA THR A 196 5.45 3.86 -8.42
C THR A 196 6.09 4.70 -9.53
N SER A 197 6.64 4.07 -10.57
CA SER A 197 7.44 4.73 -11.61
C SER A 197 6.70 4.89 -12.96
N PHE A 198 5.58 4.20 -13.16
CA PHE A 198 4.84 4.29 -14.42
C PHE A 198 4.27 5.70 -14.67
N ASN A 199 4.06 6.03 -15.93
CA ASN A 199 3.54 7.33 -16.36
C ASN A 199 4.25 8.53 -15.71
N SER A 200 5.59 8.53 -15.73
CA SER A 200 6.42 9.58 -15.15
C SER A 200 6.14 9.81 -13.67
N ASP A 201 6.18 8.74 -12.89
CA ASP A 201 5.95 8.74 -11.44
C ASP A 201 4.56 9.26 -11.03
N LEU A 202 3.53 8.97 -11.83
CA LEU A 202 2.17 9.50 -11.63
C LEU A 202 1.68 9.31 -10.19
N LEU A 203 1.80 8.09 -9.64
CA LEU A 203 1.31 7.80 -8.29
C LEU A 203 2.07 8.60 -7.23
N MET A 204 3.40 8.64 -7.32
CA MET A 204 4.24 9.40 -6.38
C MET A 204 3.95 10.89 -6.45
N ASN A 205 3.79 11.44 -7.65
CA ASN A 205 3.45 12.84 -7.87
C ASN A 205 2.06 13.19 -7.27
N LEU A 206 1.08 12.30 -7.42
CA LEU A 206 -0.23 12.47 -6.80
C LEU A 206 -0.13 12.49 -5.27
N LEU A 207 0.60 11.56 -4.67
CA LEU A 207 0.82 11.52 -3.21
C LEU A 207 1.47 12.81 -2.72
N VAL A 208 2.50 13.31 -3.41
CA VAL A 208 3.19 14.57 -3.06
C VAL A 208 2.23 15.77 -3.17
N ILE A 209 1.45 15.87 -4.24
CA ILE A 209 0.50 16.97 -4.44
C ILE A 209 -0.56 16.95 -3.33
N ILE A 210 -1.15 15.79 -3.04
CA ILE A 210 -2.17 15.65 -2.01
C ILE A 210 -1.58 15.96 -0.62
N ALA A 211 -0.35 15.52 -0.32
CA ALA A 211 0.35 15.83 0.92
C ALA A 211 0.55 17.34 1.10
N ARG A 212 0.90 18.05 0.04
CA ARG A 212 1.04 19.53 0.04
C ARG A 212 -0.30 20.22 0.26
N ILE A 213 -1.37 19.77 -0.39
CA ILE A 213 -2.72 20.33 -0.23
C ILE A 213 -3.27 20.01 1.16
N GLY A 214 -3.23 18.74 1.56
CA GLY A 214 -3.76 18.25 2.84
C GLY A 214 -2.93 18.65 4.05
N ARG A 215 -1.70 19.16 3.85
CA ARG A 215 -0.77 19.51 4.92
C ARG A 215 -0.50 18.33 5.86
N MET A 216 -0.30 17.16 5.27
CA MET A 216 -0.04 15.90 5.98
C MET A 216 1.25 15.26 5.48
N PRO A 217 1.92 14.45 6.30
CA PRO A 217 2.98 13.56 5.86
C PRO A 217 2.52 12.64 4.74
N ILE A 218 3.41 12.28 3.84
CA ILE A 218 3.07 11.48 2.64
C ILE A 218 2.64 10.04 3.00
N ASP A 219 3.20 9.47 4.03
CA ASP A 219 2.84 8.16 4.58
C ASP A 219 1.41 8.14 5.15
N ASP A 220 0.98 9.23 5.80
CA ASP A 220 -0.41 9.41 6.23
C ASP A 220 -1.36 9.54 5.03
N ILE A 221 -0.95 10.25 3.96
CA ILE A 221 -1.75 10.34 2.74
C ILE A 221 -1.96 8.95 2.12
N ALA A 222 -0.92 8.14 2.09
CA ALA A 222 -1.00 6.78 1.54
C ALA A 222 -1.97 5.86 2.31
N ARG A 223 -2.12 6.08 3.63
CA ARG A 223 -2.93 5.23 4.52
C ARG A 223 -4.32 5.78 4.83
N MET A 224 -4.50 7.08 4.73
CA MET A 224 -5.74 7.74 5.16
C MET A 224 -6.64 8.12 3.98
N GLY A 225 -7.93 8.22 4.23
CA GLY A 225 -8.89 8.64 3.21
C GLY A 225 -9.08 10.15 3.13
N VAL A 226 -9.80 10.58 2.09
CA VAL A 226 -10.08 12.01 1.76
C VAL A 226 -10.61 12.80 2.94
N SER A 227 -11.46 12.21 3.78
CA SER A 227 -12.01 12.90 4.96
C SER A 227 -10.92 13.36 5.93
N GLN A 228 -9.83 12.58 6.06
CA GLN A 228 -8.70 12.95 6.92
C GLN A 228 -7.84 14.04 6.24
N TRP A 229 -7.66 13.96 4.93
CA TRP A 229 -6.95 14.98 4.16
C TRP A 229 -7.63 16.35 4.30
N ILE A 230 -8.97 16.39 4.13
CA ILE A 230 -9.77 17.61 4.30
C ILE A 230 -9.70 18.09 5.74
N ARG A 231 -9.79 17.20 6.73
CA ARG A 231 -9.70 17.56 8.15
C ARG A 231 -8.36 18.20 8.46
N SER A 232 -7.25 17.66 7.99
CA SER A 232 -5.93 18.22 8.18
C SER A 232 -5.80 19.61 7.56
N LEU A 233 -6.31 19.79 6.33
CA LEU A 233 -6.36 21.09 5.66
C LEU A 233 -7.15 22.11 6.49
N LEU A 234 -8.33 21.73 7.01
CA LEU A 234 -9.13 22.62 7.86
C LEU A 234 -8.42 22.96 9.16
N TYR A 235 -7.73 22.01 9.80
CA TYR A 235 -6.93 22.28 10.99
C TYR A 235 -5.81 23.26 10.71
N TYR A 236 -5.13 23.11 9.57
CA TYR A 236 -4.11 24.05 9.14
C TYR A 236 -4.67 25.48 8.95
N GLU A 237 -5.82 25.60 8.28
CA GLU A 237 -6.48 26.91 8.07
C GLU A 237 -6.95 27.55 9.37
N HIS A 238 -7.49 26.79 10.33
CA HIS A 238 -7.82 27.29 11.66
C HIS A 238 -6.59 27.84 12.40
N ARG A 239 -5.49 27.08 12.39
CA ARG A 239 -4.23 27.51 13.02
C ARG A 239 -3.65 28.74 12.34
N LYS A 240 -3.66 28.81 11.01
CA LYS A 240 -3.18 29.95 10.24
C LYS A 240 -3.95 31.23 10.57
N ARG A 241 -5.25 31.13 10.82
CA ARG A 241 -6.12 32.24 11.20
C ARG A 241 -6.16 32.50 12.70
N ASN A 242 -5.37 31.80 13.47
CA ASN A 242 -5.38 31.87 14.95
C ASN A 242 -6.79 31.64 15.54
N SER A 243 -7.57 30.77 14.93
CA SER A 243 -8.94 30.43 15.32
C SER A 243 -8.98 29.09 16.03
N LEU A 244 -9.81 28.96 17.07
CA LEU A 244 -10.01 27.71 17.78
C LEU A 244 -10.66 26.67 16.86
N ILE A 245 -10.20 25.42 16.96
CA ILE A 245 -10.84 24.29 16.32
C ILE A 245 -12.03 23.89 17.20
N PRO A 246 -13.28 23.91 16.66
CA PRO A 246 -14.46 23.60 17.45
C PRO A 246 -14.46 22.10 17.83
N LYS A 247 -14.91 21.79 19.04
CA LYS A 247 -15.07 20.42 19.50
C LYS A 247 -16.21 19.74 18.72
N ARG A 248 -16.07 18.45 18.48
CA ARG A 248 -17.08 17.65 17.77
C ARG A 248 -18.46 17.74 18.40
N GLU A 249 -18.51 17.75 19.73
CA GLU A 249 -19.77 17.87 20.51
C GLU A 249 -20.46 19.21 20.30
N GLU A 250 -19.69 20.30 20.17
CA GLU A 250 -20.24 21.64 19.89
C GLU A 250 -20.83 21.73 18.48
N LEU A 251 -20.17 21.06 17.51
CA LEU A 251 -20.69 20.94 16.14
C LEU A 251 -21.97 20.11 16.10
N GLN A 252 -22.02 18.99 16.82
CA GLN A 252 -23.22 18.15 16.89
C GLN A 252 -24.41 18.91 17.49
N LYS A 253 -24.23 19.62 18.60
CA LYS A 253 -25.28 20.45 19.22
C LYS A 253 -25.81 21.55 18.28
N ARG A 254 -24.94 22.10 17.42
CA ARG A 254 -25.37 23.10 16.42
C ARG A 254 -26.16 22.47 15.26
N THR A 255 -25.89 21.22 14.91
CA THR A 255 -26.59 20.49 13.85
C THR A 255 -27.88 19.84 14.30
N GLU A 256 -28.08 19.56 15.59
CA GLU A 256 -29.34 19.02 16.12
C GLU A 256 -30.52 20.00 15.96
N GLY A 257 -30.28 21.31 15.80
CA GLY A 257 -31.31 22.32 15.52
C GLY A 257 -31.50 22.69 14.05
N VAL A 258 -30.69 22.14 13.13
CA VAL A 258 -30.65 22.56 11.71
C VAL A 258 -30.95 21.40 10.73
N MET A 259 -31.17 20.19 11.23
CA MET A 259 -31.63 19.10 10.36
C MET A 259 -33.09 19.32 10.00
N SER A 260 -33.34 19.94 8.86
CA SER A 260 -34.66 19.92 8.22
C SER A 260 -34.88 18.48 7.72
N ASP A 261 -35.63 17.71 8.50
CA ASP A 261 -36.22 16.48 8.00
C ASP A 261 -37.27 16.87 6.93
N ALA A 262 -36.93 16.70 5.67
CA ALA A 262 -37.93 16.80 4.62
C ALA A 262 -38.88 15.60 4.74
N VAL A 263 -40.13 15.86 5.10
CA VAL A 263 -41.21 14.84 5.11
C VAL A 263 -41.94 14.91 3.78
N ILE A 264 -41.75 13.90 2.94
CA ILE A 264 -42.48 13.77 1.67
C ILE A 264 -43.26 12.45 1.70
N LYS A 265 -44.57 12.51 1.56
CA LYS A 265 -45.48 11.33 1.62
C LYS A 265 -45.24 10.52 2.90
N ASP A 266 -45.21 11.15 4.06
CA ASP A 266 -45.04 10.57 5.40
C ASP A 266 -43.71 9.80 5.63
N LYS A 267 -42.76 9.89 4.71
CA LYS A 267 -41.39 9.36 4.89
C LYS A 267 -40.39 10.48 5.18
N LYS A 268 -39.59 10.30 6.24
CA LYS A 268 -38.46 11.17 6.55
C LYS A 268 -37.32 10.87 5.61
N TYR A 269 -36.83 11.87 4.89
CA TYR A 269 -35.65 11.75 4.03
C TYR A 269 -34.45 12.48 4.66
N ARG A 270 -33.34 11.76 4.82
CA ARG A 270 -32.03 12.34 5.13
C ARG A 270 -31.25 12.47 3.82
N GLY A 271 -31.31 13.64 3.19
CA GLY A 271 -30.60 13.90 1.94
C GLY A 271 -31.53 14.30 0.80
N GLY A 272 -31.04 14.22 -0.44
CA GLY A 272 -31.80 14.56 -1.62
C GLY A 272 -32.97 13.59 -1.90
N LEU A 273 -34.03 14.10 -2.50
CA LEU A 273 -35.14 13.29 -2.98
C LEU A 273 -34.67 12.40 -4.13
N VAL A 274 -34.78 11.09 -3.94
CA VAL A 274 -34.55 10.12 -5.02
C VAL A 274 -35.94 9.68 -5.54
N VAL A 275 -36.20 9.96 -6.80
CA VAL A 275 -37.44 9.51 -7.48
C VAL A 275 -37.19 8.14 -8.07
N GLU A 276 -38.08 7.20 -7.81
CA GLU A 276 -38.00 5.86 -8.40
C GLU A 276 -38.11 5.97 -9.93
N PRO A 277 -37.24 5.32 -10.69
CA PRO A 277 -37.28 5.34 -12.13
C PRO A 277 -38.52 4.62 -12.63
N LYS A 278 -39.11 5.12 -13.70
CA LYS A 278 -40.16 4.40 -14.42
C LYS A 278 -39.51 3.30 -15.27
N GLU A 279 -39.88 2.06 -15.03
CA GLU A 279 -39.40 0.92 -15.81
C GLU A 279 -39.90 1.05 -17.27
N GLY A 280 -39.04 0.63 -18.21
CA GLY A 280 -39.37 0.59 -19.63
C GLY A 280 -38.30 1.20 -20.55
N ILE A 281 -38.61 1.18 -21.85
CA ILE A 281 -37.75 1.81 -22.88
C ILE A 281 -38.31 3.21 -23.14
N HIS A 282 -37.43 4.22 -22.95
CA HIS A 282 -37.78 5.61 -23.12
C HIS A 282 -37.04 6.20 -24.33
N PHE A 283 -37.81 6.87 -25.22
CA PHE A 283 -37.25 7.53 -26.41
C PHE A 283 -37.13 9.04 -26.15
N LYS A 284 -36.20 9.71 -26.83
CA LYS A 284 -35.98 11.15 -26.74
C LYS A 284 -35.70 11.65 -25.30
N VAL A 285 -34.92 10.91 -24.57
CA VAL A 285 -34.53 11.27 -23.20
C VAL A 285 -33.51 12.37 -23.22
N VAL A 286 -33.71 13.44 -22.46
CA VAL A 286 -32.75 14.49 -22.19
C VAL A 286 -32.20 14.28 -20.78
N VAL A 287 -30.88 14.10 -20.65
CA VAL A 287 -30.21 14.02 -19.36
C VAL A 287 -29.63 15.39 -19.02
N MET A 288 -30.01 15.92 -17.86
CA MET A 288 -29.49 17.19 -17.33
C MET A 288 -28.87 16.97 -15.98
N ASP A 289 -27.72 17.57 -15.75
CA ASP A 289 -27.04 17.58 -14.45
C ASP A 289 -26.56 18.99 -14.12
N PHE A 290 -26.48 19.30 -12.81
CA PHE A 290 -25.96 20.58 -12.36
C PHE A 290 -24.45 20.53 -12.23
N ALA A 291 -23.76 21.43 -12.91
CA ALA A 291 -22.32 21.57 -12.73
C ALA A 291 -22.00 21.98 -11.28
N SER A 292 -21.29 21.09 -10.56
CA SER A 292 -20.85 21.37 -9.19
C SER A 292 -21.97 21.83 -8.26
N LEU A 293 -23.09 21.10 -8.18
CA LEU A 293 -24.31 21.51 -7.43
C LEU A 293 -24.00 22.01 -6.01
N TYR A 294 -23.30 21.20 -5.19
CA TYR A 294 -23.01 21.60 -3.81
C TYR A 294 -22.10 22.84 -3.70
N PRO A 295 -20.99 22.94 -4.42
CA PRO A 295 -20.19 24.16 -4.44
C PRO A 295 -20.98 25.39 -4.91
N SER A 296 -21.88 25.24 -5.86
CA SER A 296 -22.72 26.33 -6.39
C SER A 296 -23.77 26.82 -5.39
N ILE A 297 -24.27 25.94 -4.52
CA ILE A 297 -25.23 26.31 -3.46
C ILE A 297 -24.51 26.95 -2.26
N ILE A 298 -23.27 26.54 -1.97
CA ILE A 298 -22.49 27.06 -0.83
C ILE A 298 -21.93 28.46 -1.12
N LYS A 299 -21.70 28.79 -2.39
CA LYS A 299 -21.17 30.10 -2.84
C LYS A 299 -22.20 31.20 -2.71
#